data_7942553bfefcba6beaddcd13d9f7b3c6
#
_entry.id   7942553bfefcba6beaddcd13d9f7b3c6
#
_cell.length_a   1.000
_cell.length_b   1.000
_cell.length_c   1.000
_cell.angle_alpha   90.00
_cell.angle_beta   90.00
_cell.angle_gamma   90.00
#
_symmetry.space_group_name_H-M   'P 1'
#
loop_
_entity.id
_entity.type
_entity.pdbx_description
1 polymer ?
#
loop_
_entity_poly.entity_id
_entity_poly.type
_entity_poly.pdbx_seq_one_letter_code
_entity_poly.pdbx_strand_id
1 'polypeptide(L)'
;GKPCGLMDQMASSVGNIITIDFADPAHPDVEPVAVDFSKAGLALCILDSCADHADLTDEYAAVPAECRAVAAVCGGEVLRDVPFETFLAKLPECRKQCGDRAVLRAFHIYADNDRVAKQVAALREGDFDTFLRLVNESGHSSWEYLQNVTRSIRRWS
;
A
#
# COMPACT_ATOMS: atom_id res chain seq x y z
N GLY A 1 -15.10 16.79 -0.45
CA GLY A 1 -15.02 15.67 0.47
C GLY A 1 -13.59 15.11 0.52
N LYS A 2 -13.23 14.47 1.60
CA LYS A 2 -11.90 13.82 1.73
C LYS A 2 -11.82 12.66 0.73
N PRO A 3 -10.74 12.54 -0.06
CA PRO A 3 -10.56 11.39 -0.94
C PRO A 3 -10.34 10.14 -0.07
N CYS A 4 -11.32 9.25 -0.04
CA CYS A 4 -11.25 7.98 0.68
C CYS A 4 -11.26 6.83 -0.33
N GLY A 5 -10.36 5.84 -0.12
CA GLY A 5 -10.44 4.56 -0.81
C GLY A 5 -11.60 3.71 -0.28
N LEU A 6 -11.96 2.67 -1.00
CA LEU A 6 -13.05 1.76 -0.63
C LEU A 6 -12.59 0.65 0.34
N MET A 7 -11.30 0.48 0.55
CA MET A 7 -10.72 -0.65 1.28
C MET A 7 -11.27 -0.79 2.71
N ASP A 8 -11.24 0.30 3.48
CA ASP A 8 -11.65 0.27 4.89
C ASP A 8 -13.15 -0.02 5.04
N GLN A 9 -13.97 0.58 4.17
CA GLN A 9 -15.42 0.39 4.17
C GLN A 9 -15.79 -1.05 3.80
N MET A 10 -15.10 -1.63 2.81
CA MET A 10 -15.33 -3.01 2.40
C MET A 10 -14.88 -3.99 3.47
N ALA A 11 -13.68 -3.81 4.04
CA ALA A 11 -13.19 -4.64 5.13
C ALA A 11 -14.14 -4.60 6.34
N SER A 12 -14.65 -3.42 6.69
CA SER A 12 -15.60 -3.26 7.78
C SER A 12 -16.96 -3.91 7.50
N SER A 13 -17.41 -3.90 6.24
CA SER A 13 -18.69 -4.50 5.84
C SER A 13 -18.67 -6.01 5.79
N VAL A 14 -17.59 -6.59 5.31
CA VAL A 14 -17.42 -8.05 5.16
C VAL A 14 -17.01 -8.68 6.50
N GLY A 15 -16.13 -8.01 7.23
CA GLY A 15 -15.58 -8.49 8.49
C GLY A 15 -14.51 -9.55 8.32
N ASN A 16 -13.86 -9.92 9.43
CA ASN A 16 -12.73 -10.85 9.46
C ASN A 16 -11.55 -10.39 8.60
N ILE A 17 -10.73 -11.33 8.14
CA ILE A 17 -9.64 -11.07 7.22
C ILE A 17 -10.10 -11.36 5.80
N ILE A 18 -9.86 -10.42 4.92
CA ILE A 18 -10.22 -10.52 3.50
C ILE A 18 -9.06 -10.07 2.62
N THR A 19 -9.02 -10.56 1.41
CA THR A 19 -8.29 -9.92 0.32
C THR A 19 -9.24 -9.11 -0.54
N ILE A 20 -8.77 -8.02 -1.09
CA ILE A 20 -9.54 -7.19 -2.01
C ILE A 20 -8.66 -6.91 -3.22
N ASP A 21 -9.12 -7.28 -4.40
CA ASP A 21 -8.50 -6.85 -5.66
C ASP A 21 -9.36 -5.77 -6.32
N PHE A 22 -8.79 -4.60 -6.50
CA PHE A 22 -9.41 -3.45 -7.16
C PHE A 22 -9.06 -3.36 -8.66
N ALA A 23 -8.88 -4.47 -9.36
CA ALA A 23 -8.69 -4.46 -10.81
C ALA A 23 -9.84 -3.74 -11.52
N ASP A 24 -11.06 -4.02 -11.09
CA ASP A 24 -12.25 -3.22 -11.41
C ASP A 24 -12.77 -2.55 -10.13
N PRO A 25 -12.54 -1.24 -9.94
CA PRO A 25 -13.02 -0.55 -8.74
C PRO A 25 -14.54 -0.52 -8.58
N ALA A 26 -15.31 -0.72 -9.66
CA ALA A 26 -16.76 -0.79 -9.60
C ALA A 26 -17.25 -2.17 -9.12
N HIS A 27 -16.47 -3.21 -9.36
CA HIS A 27 -16.76 -4.59 -8.97
C HIS A 27 -15.49 -5.24 -8.38
N PRO A 28 -15.04 -4.81 -7.19
CA PRO A 28 -13.86 -5.38 -6.56
C PRO A 28 -14.03 -6.87 -6.26
N ASP A 29 -12.99 -7.65 -6.49
CA ASP A 29 -12.96 -9.05 -6.09
C ASP A 29 -12.57 -9.17 -4.62
N VAL A 30 -13.43 -9.82 -3.82
CA VAL A 30 -13.27 -9.92 -2.37
C VAL A 30 -13.29 -11.38 -1.94
N GLU A 31 -12.17 -11.86 -1.41
CA GLU A 31 -12.05 -13.22 -0.91
C GLU A 31 -11.84 -13.25 0.60
N PRO A 32 -12.63 -14.03 1.38
CA PRO A 32 -12.35 -14.27 2.78
C PRO A 32 -11.09 -15.13 2.97
N VAL A 33 -10.28 -14.74 3.96
CA VAL A 33 -9.14 -15.55 4.42
C VAL A 33 -9.51 -16.16 5.77
N ALA A 34 -9.71 -17.48 5.83
CA ALA A 34 -10.08 -18.16 7.07
C ALA A 34 -8.86 -18.21 8.00
N VAL A 35 -8.86 -17.36 9.02
CA VAL A 35 -7.81 -17.31 10.04
C VAL A 35 -8.40 -16.97 11.40
N ASP A 36 -7.82 -17.58 12.44
CA ASP A 36 -8.18 -17.34 13.83
C ASP A 36 -6.92 -16.95 14.62
N PHE A 37 -6.70 -15.67 14.80
CA PHE A 37 -5.54 -15.15 15.52
C PHE A 37 -5.52 -15.57 17.00
N SER A 38 -6.68 -15.85 17.60
CA SER A 38 -6.73 -16.29 19.00
C SER A 38 -6.07 -17.65 19.20
N LYS A 39 -6.19 -18.54 18.20
CA LYS A 39 -5.52 -19.87 18.21
C LYS A 39 -4.01 -19.76 18.06
N ALA A 40 -3.52 -18.68 17.47
CA ALA A 40 -2.10 -18.39 17.36
C ALA A 40 -1.52 -17.66 18.60
N GLY A 41 -2.35 -17.41 19.61
CA GLY A 41 -1.93 -16.62 20.78
C GLY A 41 -1.70 -15.14 20.48
N LEU A 42 -2.28 -14.63 19.39
CA LEU A 42 -2.16 -13.24 18.97
C LEU A 42 -3.42 -12.45 19.35
N ALA A 43 -3.22 -11.17 19.64
CA ALA A 43 -4.29 -10.21 19.88
C ALA A 43 -4.14 -8.99 18.96
N LEU A 44 -5.26 -8.55 18.39
CA LEU A 44 -5.30 -7.28 17.67
C LEU A 44 -5.48 -6.15 18.69
N CYS A 45 -4.52 -5.21 18.71
CA CYS A 45 -4.56 -4.05 19.59
C CYS A 45 -4.75 -2.78 18.74
N ILE A 46 -5.59 -1.87 19.24
CA ILE A 46 -5.73 -0.52 18.67
C ILE A 46 -5.04 0.45 19.62
N LEU A 47 -4.07 1.19 19.10
CA LEU A 47 -3.36 2.23 19.84
C LEU A 47 -3.73 3.59 19.25
N ASP A 48 -4.29 4.46 20.09
CA ASP A 48 -4.57 5.84 19.70
C ASP A 48 -3.26 6.64 19.65
N SER A 49 -2.92 7.15 18.48
CA SER A 49 -1.74 8.00 18.27
C SER A 49 -1.93 9.43 18.79
N CYS A 50 -3.15 9.80 19.20
CA CYS A 50 -3.53 11.17 19.59
C CYS A 50 -3.20 12.23 18.51
N ALA A 51 -3.11 11.83 17.25
CA ALA A 51 -2.81 12.69 16.10
C ALA A 51 -4.03 12.87 15.22
N ASP A 52 -4.35 14.11 14.85
CA ASP A 52 -5.38 14.40 13.86
C ASP A 52 -4.80 14.39 12.44
N HIS A 53 -5.53 13.74 11.53
CA HIS A 53 -5.18 13.62 10.11
C HIS A 53 -5.89 14.67 9.23
N ALA A 54 -6.67 15.59 9.81
CA ALA A 54 -7.47 16.55 9.05
C ALA A 54 -6.61 17.44 8.12
N ASP A 55 -5.39 17.78 8.55
CA ASP A 55 -4.46 18.66 7.82
C ASP A 55 -3.57 17.92 6.80
N LEU A 56 -3.76 16.60 6.61
CA LEU A 56 -2.90 15.77 5.75
C LEU A 56 -3.54 15.40 4.41
N THR A 57 -4.64 16.04 4.03
CA THR A 57 -5.40 15.73 2.81
C THR A 57 -4.52 15.80 1.56
N ASP A 58 -3.64 16.82 1.46
CA ASP A 58 -2.76 17.00 0.32
C ASP A 58 -1.70 15.88 0.22
N GLU A 59 -1.15 15.45 1.35
CA GLU A 59 -0.19 14.34 1.40
C GLU A 59 -0.85 13.01 1.02
N TYR A 60 -2.08 12.77 1.45
CA TYR A 60 -2.86 11.60 1.01
C TYR A 60 -3.15 11.61 -0.48
N ALA A 61 -3.51 12.77 -1.05
CA ALA A 61 -3.78 12.93 -2.47
C ALA A 61 -2.50 12.81 -3.33
N ALA A 62 -1.34 13.19 -2.78
CA ALA A 62 -0.07 13.12 -3.49
C ALA A 62 0.36 11.69 -3.81
N VAL A 63 0.07 10.70 -2.95
CA VAL A 63 0.47 9.31 -3.18
C VAL A 63 -0.11 8.75 -4.49
N PRO A 64 -1.43 8.71 -4.69
CA PRO A 64 -2.00 8.20 -5.93
C PRO A 64 -1.67 9.08 -7.14
N ALA A 65 -1.54 10.40 -6.97
CA ALA A 65 -1.17 11.31 -8.06
C ALA A 65 0.23 11.01 -8.58
N GLU A 66 1.21 10.85 -7.70
CA GLU A 66 2.59 10.53 -8.07
C GLU A 66 2.72 9.12 -8.68
N CYS A 67 2.01 8.13 -8.15
CA CYS A 67 1.98 6.79 -8.75
C CYS A 67 1.39 6.80 -10.17
N ARG A 68 0.32 7.57 -10.41
CA ARG A 68 -0.24 7.74 -11.77
C ARG A 68 0.73 8.46 -12.70
N ALA A 69 1.45 9.47 -12.22
CA ALA A 69 2.45 10.16 -13.03
C ALA A 69 3.56 9.20 -13.50
N VAL A 70 4.04 8.32 -12.61
CA VAL A 70 5.01 7.28 -12.99
C VAL A 70 4.41 6.29 -13.98
N ALA A 71 3.18 5.83 -13.77
CA ALA A 71 2.48 4.92 -14.68
C ALA A 71 2.35 5.55 -16.09
N ALA A 72 1.97 6.84 -16.18
CA ALA A 72 1.83 7.56 -17.44
C ALA A 72 3.16 7.64 -18.23
N VAL A 73 4.29 7.90 -17.56
CA VAL A 73 5.62 7.84 -18.19
C VAL A 73 5.91 6.45 -18.75
N CYS A 74 5.41 5.42 -18.10
CA CYS A 74 5.56 4.03 -18.53
C CYS A 74 4.54 3.59 -19.59
N GLY A 75 3.51 4.38 -19.87
CA GLY A 75 2.48 4.10 -20.87
C GLY A 75 1.22 3.43 -20.33
N GLY A 76 1.01 3.44 -19.00
CA GLY A 76 -0.19 2.96 -18.32
C GLY A 76 -0.99 4.09 -17.66
N GLU A 77 -2.21 3.82 -17.25
CA GLU A 77 -3.03 4.75 -16.46
C GLU A 77 -2.74 4.61 -14.97
N VAL A 78 -2.51 3.38 -14.52
CA VAL A 78 -2.13 3.02 -13.15
C VAL A 78 -0.94 2.07 -13.17
N LEU A 79 -0.24 1.92 -12.03
CA LEU A 79 0.93 1.03 -11.94
C LEU A 79 0.60 -0.44 -12.25
N ARG A 80 -0.63 -0.88 -12.03
CA ARG A 80 -1.10 -2.22 -12.39
C ARG A 80 -0.96 -2.52 -13.89
N ASP A 81 -1.15 -1.51 -14.75
CA ASP A 81 -1.06 -1.66 -16.20
C ASP A 81 0.39 -1.74 -16.70
N VAL A 82 1.35 -1.48 -15.82
CA VAL A 82 2.77 -1.39 -16.15
C VAL A 82 3.51 -2.58 -15.56
N PRO A 83 4.07 -3.50 -16.37
CA PRO A 83 4.95 -4.54 -15.87
C PRO A 83 6.17 -3.94 -15.14
N PHE A 84 6.60 -4.58 -14.06
CA PHE A 84 7.70 -4.08 -13.24
C PHE A 84 9.00 -3.89 -14.04
N GLU A 85 9.29 -4.78 -14.98
CA GLU A 85 10.45 -4.69 -15.89
C GLU A 85 10.39 -3.44 -16.78
N THR A 86 9.18 -3.07 -17.24
CA THR A 86 8.96 -1.84 -18.01
C THR A 86 9.23 -0.60 -17.17
N PHE A 87 8.77 -0.61 -15.92
CA PHE A 87 9.07 0.47 -14.97
C PHE A 87 10.57 0.58 -14.72
N LEU A 88 11.29 -0.54 -14.49
CA LEU A 88 12.73 -0.54 -14.30
C LEU A 88 13.49 -0.01 -15.52
N ALA A 89 13.08 -0.40 -16.72
CA ALA A 89 13.69 0.06 -17.97
C ALA A 89 13.53 1.58 -18.17
N LYS A 90 12.42 2.15 -17.69
CA LYS A 90 12.12 3.59 -17.78
C LYS A 90 12.48 4.40 -16.51
N LEU A 91 13.19 3.78 -15.58
CA LEU A 91 13.54 4.40 -14.31
C LEU A 91 14.22 5.78 -14.44
N PRO A 92 15.24 5.97 -15.33
CA PRO A 92 15.87 7.28 -15.50
C PRO A 92 14.88 8.36 -15.96
N GLU A 93 13.95 7.98 -16.84
CA GLU A 93 12.93 8.88 -17.37
C GLU A 93 11.88 9.23 -16.30
N CYS A 94 11.41 8.26 -15.53
CA CYS A 94 10.50 8.46 -14.40
C CYS A 94 11.14 9.39 -13.36
N ARG A 95 12.41 9.21 -13.00
CA ARG A 95 13.12 10.10 -12.08
C ARG A 95 13.19 11.53 -12.60
N LYS A 96 13.49 11.71 -13.89
CA LYS A 96 13.59 13.03 -14.51
C LYS A 96 12.25 13.77 -14.55
N GLN A 97 11.14 13.06 -14.85
CA GLN A 97 9.83 13.67 -15.06
C GLN A 97 9.02 13.78 -13.77
N CYS A 98 9.06 12.77 -12.90
CA CYS A 98 8.22 12.66 -11.72
C CYS A 98 8.98 12.93 -10.41
N GLY A 99 10.32 12.84 -10.42
CA GLY A 99 11.17 12.97 -9.24
C GLY A 99 11.35 11.67 -8.45
N ASP A 100 12.34 11.69 -7.55
CA ASP A 100 12.74 10.48 -6.81
C ASP A 100 11.65 9.96 -5.87
N ARG A 101 10.88 10.85 -5.22
CA ARG A 101 9.79 10.44 -4.31
C ARG A 101 8.70 9.65 -5.02
N ALA A 102 8.28 10.09 -6.19
CA ALA A 102 7.26 9.39 -6.98
C ALA A 102 7.75 7.99 -7.38
N VAL A 103 9.02 7.87 -7.76
CA VAL A 103 9.66 6.59 -8.11
C VAL A 103 9.74 5.67 -6.89
N LEU A 104 10.14 6.17 -5.72
CA LEU A 104 10.17 5.38 -4.49
C LEU A 104 8.76 4.89 -4.10
N ARG A 105 7.75 5.74 -4.24
CA ARG A 105 6.34 5.36 -4.03
C ARG A 105 5.89 4.24 -4.98
N ALA A 106 6.28 4.31 -6.25
CA ALA A 106 6.00 3.23 -7.20
C ALA A 106 6.67 1.91 -6.79
N PHE A 107 7.94 1.92 -6.36
CA PHE A 107 8.61 0.74 -5.81
C PHE A 107 7.85 0.14 -4.62
N HIS A 108 7.38 1.00 -3.70
CA HIS A 108 6.57 0.52 -2.57
C HIS A 108 5.33 -0.22 -3.05
N ILE A 109 4.56 0.36 -3.98
CA ILE A 109 3.31 -0.26 -4.48
C ILE A 109 3.56 -1.63 -5.12
N TYR A 110 4.58 -1.76 -5.97
CA TYR A 110 4.92 -3.06 -6.55
C TYR A 110 5.31 -4.08 -5.49
N ALA A 111 6.18 -3.70 -4.56
CA ALA A 111 6.64 -4.59 -3.49
C ALA A 111 5.52 -4.95 -2.51
N ASP A 112 4.62 -4.03 -2.21
CA ASP A 112 3.53 -4.26 -1.26
C ASP A 112 2.44 -5.16 -1.85
N ASN A 113 2.13 -5.04 -3.14
CA ASN A 113 1.25 -5.97 -3.83
C ASN A 113 1.79 -7.42 -3.78
N ASP A 114 3.09 -7.61 -3.97
CA ASP A 114 3.74 -8.93 -3.83
C ASP A 114 3.69 -9.43 -2.36
N ARG A 115 3.88 -8.53 -1.39
CA ARG A 115 3.75 -8.87 0.04
C ARG A 115 2.34 -9.33 0.40
N VAL A 116 1.29 -8.67 -0.13
CA VAL A 116 -0.10 -9.06 0.12
C VAL A 116 -0.32 -10.51 -0.28
N ALA A 117 0.11 -10.92 -1.49
CA ALA A 117 -0.01 -12.31 -1.93
C ALA A 117 0.72 -13.30 -0.99
N LYS A 118 1.92 -12.94 -0.55
CA LYS A 118 2.71 -13.75 0.41
C LYS A 118 2.07 -13.79 1.80
N GLN A 119 1.49 -12.69 2.28
CA GLN A 119 0.76 -12.64 3.54
C GLN A 119 -0.46 -13.55 3.52
N VAL A 120 -1.22 -13.56 2.43
CA VAL A 120 -2.37 -14.46 2.26
C VAL A 120 -1.94 -15.91 2.25
N ALA A 121 -0.86 -16.26 1.53
CA ALA A 121 -0.32 -17.61 1.52
C ALA A 121 0.10 -18.05 2.93
N ALA A 122 0.84 -17.21 3.65
CA ALA A 122 1.28 -17.51 5.02
C ALA A 122 0.08 -17.72 5.97
N LEU A 123 -0.96 -16.89 5.88
CA LEU A 123 -2.16 -17.06 6.71
C LEU A 123 -2.92 -18.36 6.38
N ARG A 124 -3.03 -18.73 5.09
CA ARG A 124 -3.67 -19.99 4.67
C ARG A 124 -2.91 -21.23 5.14
N GLU A 125 -1.59 -21.13 5.26
CA GLU A 125 -0.70 -22.17 5.77
C GLU A 125 -0.57 -22.17 7.31
N GLY A 126 -1.09 -21.15 7.99
CA GLY A 126 -0.95 -20.98 9.44
C GLY A 126 0.45 -20.52 9.87
N ASP A 127 1.26 -20.00 8.94
CA ASP A 127 2.60 -19.47 9.19
C ASP A 127 2.50 -17.99 9.65
N PHE A 128 2.19 -17.84 10.95
CA PHE A 128 2.04 -16.52 11.55
C PHE A 128 3.37 -15.77 11.68
N ASP A 129 4.48 -16.45 11.81
CA ASP A 129 5.81 -15.82 11.89
C ASP A 129 6.15 -15.10 10.58
N THR A 130 5.93 -15.77 9.45
CA THR A 130 6.08 -15.17 8.12
C THR A 130 5.09 -14.02 7.91
N PHE A 131 3.82 -14.20 8.29
CA PHE A 131 2.83 -13.13 8.21
C PHE A 131 3.27 -11.87 8.97
N LEU A 132 3.66 -12.00 10.24
CA LEU A 132 4.09 -10.88 11.08
C LEU A 132 5.38 -10.20 10.55
N ARG A 133 6.31 -10.99 10.05
CA ARG A 133 7.52 -10.46 9.39
C ARG A 133 7.15 -9.61 8.18
N LEU A 134 6.24 -10.08 7.33
CA LEU A 134 5.79 -9.34 6.15
C LEU A 134 5.02 -8.06 6.52
N VAL A 135 4.25 -8.06 7.62
CA VAL A 135 3.62 -6.84 8.16
C VAL A 135 4.68 -5.81 8.54
N ASN A 136 5.73 -6.22 9.23
CA ASN A 136 6.85 -5.33 9.61
C ASN A 136 7.60 -4.82 8.37
N GLU A 137 7.84 -5.66 7.38
CA GLU A 137 8.46 -5.25 6.11
C GLU A 137 7.62 -4.21 5.36
N SER A 138 6.29 -4.34 5.36
CA SER A 138 5.38 -3.32 4.80
C SER A 138 5.48 -1.99 5.55
N GLY A 139 5.54 -2.04 6.90
CA GLY A 139 5.76 -0.85 7.72
C GLY A 139 7.08 -0.15 7.42
N HIS A 140 8.18 -0.88 7.29
CA HIS A 140 9.47 -0.34 6.90
C HIS A 140 9.44 0.25 5.49
N SER A 141 8.81 -0.44 4.55
CA SER A 141 8.64 0.05 3.19
C SER A 141 7.80 1.34 3.13
N SER A 142 6.77 1.44 3.98
CA SER A 142 6.00 2.68 4.13
C SER A 142 6.84 3.85 4.64
N TRP A 143 7.78 3.57 5.54
CA TRP A 143 8.72 4.58 6.04
C TRP A 143 9.72 5.01 4.97
N GLU A 144 10.41 4.05 4.34
CA GLU A 144 11.57 4.30 3.48
C GLU A 144 11.16 4.74 2.07
N TYR A 145 10.15 4.09 1.49
CA TYR A 145 9.77 4.26 0.09
C TYR A 145 8.49 5.08 -0.10
N LEU A 146 7.40 4.74 0.59
CA LEU A 146 6.15 5.48 0.46
C LEU A 146 6.23 6.86 1.12
N GLN A 147 6.99 6.97 2.20
CA GLN A 147 7.27 8.22 2.93
C GLN A 147 5.99 8.91 3.42
N ASN A 148 5.07 8.12 3.97
CA ASN A 148 3.78 8.60 4.49
C ASN A 148 3.65 8.48 6.02
N VAL A 149 4.68 8.01 6.72
CA VAL A 149 4.66 7.79 8.18
C VAL A 149 4.97 9.05 8.95
N THR A 150 5.72 9.99 8.35
CA THR A 150 6.04 11.28 8.96
C THR A 150 5.67 12.41 8.01
N ARG A 151 5.27 13.57 8.56
CA ARG A 151 5.20 14.80 7.76
C ARG A 151 6.56 15.04 7.10
N SER A 152 6.53 15.45 5.82
CA SER A 152 7.78 15.85 5.14
C SER A 152 8.50 16.86 6.03
N ILE A 153 9.69 16.48 6.49
CA ILE A 153 10.52 17.33 7.34
C ILE A 153 10.77 18.60 6.55
N ARG A 154 10.37 19.73 7.14
CA ARG A 154 10.71 21.05 6.58
C ARG A 154 12.19 21.03 6.27
N ARG A 155 12.53 21.43 5.04
CA ARG A 155 13.93 21.62 4.63
C ARG A 155 14.69 22.32 5.75
N TRP A 156 15.78 21.71 6.18
CA TRP A 156 16.77 22.40 6.98
C TRP A 156 17.26 23.58 6.13
N SER A 157 16.84 24.77 6.49
CA SER A 157 17.36 26.01 5.92
C SER A 157 18.66 26.38 6.62
#